data_98a3d670b09feebda9156072d1eade33
#
_entry.id   98a3d670b09feebda9156072d1eade33
#
_cell.length_a   1.000
_cell.length_b   1.000
_cell.length_c   1.000
_cell.angle_alpha   90.00
_cell.angle_beta   90.00
_cell.angle_gamma   90.00
#
_symmetry.space_group_name_H-M   'P 1'
#
loop_
_entity.id
_entity.type
_entity.pdbx_description
1 polymer ?
#
loop_
_entity_poly.entity_id
_entity_poly.type
_entity_poly.pdbx_seq_one_letter_code
_entity_poly.pdbx_strand_id
1 'polypeptide(L)'
;MTGPPAFGATKHVKATRGAGQLARVTGLPWRSGGGSAANISDVQAAHETQFALWGSVLAGATVCIHAAGWLEGGLSVSFEKLITDIEALQTVAELCAR
;
A
#
# COMPACT_ATOMS: atom_id res chain seq x y z
N MET A 1 -18.42 8.62 -11.15
CA MET A 1 -17.62 8.85 -9.95
C MET A 1 -16.26 9.44 -10.27
N THR A 2 -15.87 10.45 -9.56
CA THR A 2 -14.60 11.15 -9.77
C THR A 2 -13.76 11.07 -8.51
N GLY A 3 -12.47 11.30 -8.66
CA GLY A 3 -11.53 11.32 -7.56
C GLY A 3 -10.58 10.13 -7.56
N PRO A 4 -9.62 10.13 -6.64
CA PRO A 4 -8.63 9.07 -6.56
C PRO A 4 -9.23 7.77 -6.02
N PRO A 5 -8.55 6.64 -6.25
CA PRO A 5 -8.96 5.37 -5.64
C PRO A 5 -8.95 5.46 -4.12
N ALA A 6 -9.75 4.62 -3.47
CA ALA A 6 -9.76 4.52 -2.00
C ALA A 6 -8.60 3.65 -1.55
N PHE A 7 -7.42 4.26 -1.43
CA PHE A 7 -6.20 3.54 -1.06
C PHE A 7 -6.35 2.86 0.30
N GLY A 8 -5.93 1.61 0.37
CA GLY A 8 -6.02 0.81 1.59
C GLY A 8 -7.40 0.23 1.88
N ALA A 9 -8.40 0.53 1.07
CA ALA A 9 -9.73 -0.07 1.21
C ALA A 9 -9.76 -1.46 0.56
N THR A 10 -10.77 -2.25 0.94
CA THR A 10 -10.91 -3.61 0.46
C THR A 10 -10.94 -3.71 -1.06
N LYS A 11 -11.66 -2.81 -1.72
CA LYS A 11 -11.76 -2.83 -3.19
C LYS A 11 -10.40 -2.56 -3.83
N HIS A 12 -9.62 -1.65 -3.26
CA HIS A 12 -8.28 -1.35 -3.75
C HIS A 12 -7.37 -2.57 -3.63
N VAL A 13 -7.42 -3.25 -2.49
CA VAL A 13 -6.62 -4.45 -2.26
C VAL A 13 -7.02 -5.59 -3.18
N LYS A 14 -8.32 -5.77 -3.42
CA LYS A 14 -8.79 -6.77 -4.39
C LYS A 14 -8.29 -6.48 -5.80
N ALA A 15 -8.35 -5.22 -6.23
CA ALA A 15 -7.85 -4.81 -7.55
C ALA A 15 -6.34 -5.04 -7.65
N THR A 16 -5.59 -4.74 -6.58
CA THR A 16 -4.16 -4.99 -6.49
C THR A 16 -3.84 -6.47 -6.70
N ARG A 17 -4.57 -7.35 -6.05
CA ARG A 17 -4.35 -8.79 -6.18
C ARG A 17 -4.65 -9.28 -7.60
N GLY A 18 -5.73 -8.79 -8.19
CA GLY A 18 -6.08 -9.12 -9.58
C GLY A 18 -5.03 -8.65 -10.57
N ALA A 19 -4.55 -7.42 -10.41
CA ALA A 19 -3.50 -6.86 -11.26
C ALA A 19 -2.20 -7.65 -11.15
N GLY A 20 -1.82 -8.06 -9.94
CA GLY A 20 -0.62 -8.88 -9.73
C GLY A 20 -0.74 -10.23 -10.41
N GLN A 21 -1.90 -10.84 -10.37
CA GLN A 21 -2.16 -12.11 -11.05
C GLN A 21 -2.03 -11.97 -12.57
N LEU A 22 -2.59 -10.90 -13.13
CA LEU A 22 -2.46 -10.63 -14.57
C LEU A 22 -1.00 -10.38 -14.96
N ALA A 23 -0.24 -9.67 -14.14
CA ALA A 23 1.16 -9.42 -14.38
C ALA A 23 1.96 -10.73 -14.44
N ARG A 24 1.66 -11.68 -13.56
CA ARG A 24 2.31 -13.00 -13.58
C ARG A 24 1.97 -13.79 -14.83
N VAL A 25 0.72 -13.73 -15.27
CA VAL A 25 0.29 -14.42 -16.49
C VAL A 25 1.02 -13.86 -17.72
N THR A 26 1.19 -12.55 -17.77
CA THR A 26 1.87 -11.90 -18.91
C THR A 26 3.39 -11.90 -18.80
N GLY A 27 3.94 -12.25 -17.63
CA GLY A 27 5.38 -12.24 -17.40
C GLY A 27 5.98 -10.85 -17.25
N LEU A 28 5.17 -9.83 -16.97
CA LEU A 28 5.64 -8.45 -16.83
C LEU A 28 5.93 -8.10 -15.39
N PRO A 29 6.94 -7.24 -15.14
CA PRO A 29 7.10 -6.66 -13.82
C PRO A 29 5.92 -5.76 -13.51
N TRP A 30 5.59 -5.65 -12.23
CA TRP A 30 4.42 -4.89 -11.81
C TRP A 30 4.73 -4.10 -10.56
N ARG A 31 4.32 -2.84 -10.56
CA ARG A 31 4.43 -2.00 -9.37
C ARG A 31 3.06 -1.83 -8.72
N SER A 32 3.07 -1.83 -7.40
CA SER A 32 1.89 -1.54 -6.61
C SER A 32 2.12 -0.28 -5.78
N GLY A 33 1.12 0.13 -5.02
CA GLY A 33 1.23 1.31 -4.18
C GLY A 33 0.74 1.04 -2.76
N GLY A 34 1.42 1.64 -1.81
CA GLY A 34 0.93 1.74 -0.44
C GLY A 34 0.25 3.08 -0.22
N GLY A 35 0.08 3.45 1.04
CA GLY A 35 -0.48 4.72 1.39
C GLY A 35 -1.89 4.61 1.93
N SER A 36 -2.48 5.76 2.20
CA SER A 36 -3.78 5.83 2.86
C SER A 36 -4.60 6.99 2.33
N ALA A 37 -5.90 6.86 2.39
CA ALA A 37 -6.85 7.95 2.13
C ALA A 37 -7.22 8.72 3.40
N ALA A 38 -6.69 8.35 4.56
CA ALA A 38 -6.96 9.03 5.83
C ALA A 38 -6.46 10.47 5.81
N ASN A 39 -7.14 11.35 6.52
CA ASN A 39 -6.79 12.76 6.55
C ASN A 39 -5.65 13.08 7.51
N ILE A 40 -5.46 12.26 8.53
CA ILE A 40 -4.42 12.45 9.56
C ILE A 40 -3.74 11.11 9.86
N SER A 41 -2.62 11.19 10.57
CA SER A 41 -1.89 10.01 10.98
C SER A 41 -2.54 9.40 12.23
N ASP A 42 -3.53 8.55 12.01
CA ASP A 42 -4.30 7.89 13.07
C ASP A 42 -4.39 6.38 12.81
N VAL A 43 -5.29 5.72 13.53
CA VAL A 43 -5.48 4.27 13.39
C VAL A 43 -5.91 3.91 11.97
N GLN A 44 -6.79 4.71 11.37
CA GLN A 44 -7.20 4.49 9.98
C GLN A 44 -6.01 4.55 9.03
N ALA A 45 -5.14 5.54 9.20
CA ALA A 45 -3.97 5.69 8.34
C ALA A 45 -3.04 4.48 8.45
N ALA A 46 -2.77 4.03 9.68
CA ALA A 46 -1.92 2.88 9.90
C ALA A 46 -2.52 1.60 9.32
N HIS A 47 -3.82 1.39 9.54
CA HIS A 47 -4.53 0.23 9.04
C HIS A 47 -4.53 0.17 7.51
N GLU A 48 -4.85 1.28 6.86
CA GLU A 48 -4.94 1.32 5.40
C GLU A 48 -3.59 1.09 4.74
N THR A 49 -2.54 1.71 5.27
CA THR A 49 -1.18 1.50 4.76
C THR A 49 -0.75 0.04 4.93
N GLN A 50 -0.97 -0.53 6.10
CA GLN A 50 -0.62 -1.91 6.36
C GLN A 50 -1.38 -2.86 5.42
N PHE A 51 -2.68 -2.64 5.25
CA PHE A 51 -3.50 -3.46 4.37
C PHE A 51 -3.05 -3.37 2.92
N ALA A 52 -2.71 -2.17 2.45
CA ALA A 52 -2.19 -1.98 1.10
C ALA A 52 -0.83 -2.68 0.91
N LEU A 53 0.05 -2.61 1.89
CA LEU A 53 1.35 -3.30 1.84
C LEU A 53 1.18 -4.82 1.77
N TRP A 54 0.30 -5.37 2.60
CA TRP A 54 0.03 -6.81 2.56
C TRP A 54 -0.57 -7.22 1.22
N GLY A 55 -1.50 -6.41 0.67
CA GLY A 55 -2.06 -6.65 -0.65
C GLY A 55 -0.97 -6.70 -1.71
N SER A 56 -0.02 -5.78 -1.67
CA SER A 56 1.09 -5.72 -2.62
C SER A 56 2.01 -6.94 -2.51
N VAL A 57 2.37 -7.33 -1.29
CA VAL A 57 3.24 -8.48 -1.05
C VAL A 57 2.56 -9.77 -1.50
N LEU A 58 1.31 -9.98 -1.11
CA LEU A 58 0.56 -11.19 -1.49
C LEU A 58 0.28 -11.26 -2.98
N ALA A 59 0.18 -10.11 -3.65
CA ALA A 59 -0.01 -10.06 -5.09
C ALA A 59 1.28 -10.25 -5.88
N GLY A 60 2.43 -10.30 -5.22
CA GLY A 60 3.72 -10.52 -5.88
C GLY A 60 4.23 -9.28 -6.62
N ALA A 61 4.00 -8.10 -6.08
CA ALA A 61 4.48 -6.87 -6.70
C ALA A 61 6.01 -6.85 -6.77
N THR A 62 6.53 -6.35 -7.88
CA THR A 62 7.95 -6.17 -8.06
C THR A 62 8.46 -5.00 -7.24
N VAL A 63 7.68 -3.90 -7.20
CA VAL A 63 7.99 -2.68 -6.46
C VAL A 63 6.70 -2.16 -5.84
N CYS A 64 6.80 -1.65 -4.63
CA CYS A 64 5.70 -0.94 -3.98
C CYS A 64 6.12 0.51 -3.76
N ILE A 65 5.41 1.44 -4.39
CA ILE A 65 5.68 2.87 -4.27
C ILE A 65 4.72 3.51 -3.26
N HIS A 66 5.01 4.75 -2.86
CA HIS A 66 4.20 5.50 -1.89
C HIS A 66 4.01 4.74 -0.58
N ALA A 67 5.04 4.02 -0.15
CA ALA A 67 4.93 3.09 0.96
C ALA A 67 5.00 3.76 2.32
N ALA A 68 5.43 5.01 2.40
CA ALA A 68 5.62 5.68 3.69
C ALA A 68 5.25 7.16 3.63
N GLY A 69 4.53 7.61 4.66
CA GLY A 69 4.22 9.03 4.87
C GLY A 69 3.06 9.60 4.07
N TRP A 70 2.39 8.84 3.28
CA TRP A 70 1.41 9.28 2.28
C TRP A 70 0.00 9.30 2.86
N LEU A 71 -0.65 10.47 2.80
CA LEU A 71 -1.99 10.68 3.32
C LEU A 71 -2.90 11.30 2.26
N GLU A 72 -4.19 11.30 2.52
CA GLU A 72 -5.23 11.96 1.71
C GLU A 72 -5.17 11.58 0.24
N GLY A 73 -4.88 10.30 -0.05
CA GLY A 73 -4.80 9.83 -1.44
C GLY A 73 -3.67 10.47 -2.23
N GLY A 74 -2.63 10.94 -1.55
CA GLY A 74 -1.46 11.56 -2.18
C GLY A 74 -1.47 13.07 -2.16
N LEU A 75 -2.46 13.70 -1.53
CA LEU A 75 -2.51 15.16 -1.44
C LEU A 75 -1.58 15.71 -0.37
N SER A 76 -1.22 14.91 0.61
CA SER A 76 -0.33 15.37 1.69
C SER A 76 0.57 14.25 2.16
N VAL A 77 1.59 14.63 2.93
CA VAL A 77 2.50 13.72 3.60
C VAL A 77 2.66 14.17 5.06
N SER A 78 3.06 13.22 5.91
CA SER A 78 3.25 13.49 7.33
C SER A 78 4.54 12.83 7.79
N PHE A 79 5.36 13.56 8.54
CA PHE A 79 6.57 12.99 9.13
C PHE A 79 6.23 11.94 10.19
N GLU A 80 5.17 12.17 10.95
CA GLU A 80 4.71 11.19 11.94
C GLU A 80 4.29 9.90 11.27
N LYS A 81 3.53 10.02 10.17
CA LYS A 81 3.12 8.86 9.40
C LYS A 81 4.30 8.16 8.76
N LEU A 82 5.31 8.89 8.32
CA LEU A 82 6.52 8.29 7.77
C LEU A 82 7.17 7.34 8.77
N ILE A 83 7.28 7.75 10.04
CA ILE A 83 7.86 6.92 11.09
C ILE A 83 7.00 5.70 11.36
N THR A 84 5.68 5.87 11.44
CA THR A 84 4.74 4.77 11.63
C THR A 84 4.81 3.77 10.48
N ASP A 85 4.88 4.26 9.26
CA ASP A 85 4.92 3.41 8.08
C ASP A 85 6.25 2.66 7.94
N ILE A 86 7.35 3.26 8.38
CA ILE A 86 8.64 2.56 8.44
C ILE A 86 8.54 1.34 9.35
N GLU A 87 7.87 1.47 10.48
CA GLU A 87 7.63 0.33 11.38
C GLU A 87 6.82 -0.76 10.68
N ALA A 88 5.77 -0.38 9.96
CA ALA A 88 4.97 -1.33 9.18
C ALA A 88 5.81 -2.03 8.11
N LEU A 89 6.65 -1.28 7.42
CA LEU A 89 7.54 -1.85 6.40
C LEU A 89 8.54 -2.83 7.00
N GLN A 90 9.10 -2.50 8.15
CA GLN A 90 10.03 -3.41 8.84
C GLN A 90 9.33 -4.69 9.27
N THR A 91 8.10 -4.58 9.75
CA THR A 91 7.29 -5.74 10.14
C THR A 91 7.05 -6.66 8.95
N VAL A 92 6.66 -6.10 7.82
CA VAL A 92 6.40 -6.88 6.60
C VAL A 92 7.71 -7.50 6.08
N ALA A 93 8.80 -6.76 6.09
CA ALA A 93 10.09 -7.25 5.63
C ALA A 93 10.59 -8.41 6.50
N GLU A 94 10.45 -8.29 7.81
CA GLU A 94 10.85 -9.34 8.75
C GLU A 94 10.05 -10.62 8.49
N LEU A 95 8.74 -10.50 8.29
CA LEU A 95 7.91 -11.66 8.06
C LEU A 95 8.21 -12.34 6.71
N CYS A 96 8.64 -11.56 5.71
CA CYS A 96 9.00 -12.10 4.41
C CYS A 96 10.45 -12.61 4.34
N ALA A 97 11.27 -12.36 5.35
CA ALA A 97 12.65 -12.81 5.40
C ALA A 97 12.71 -14.34 5.59
N ARG A 98 13.76 -14.93 5.07
CA ARG A 98 13.98 -16.38 5.18
C ARG A 98 14.91 -16.71 6.33
#